data_1982c7f31c9651b4a564ca8a9c3cad51
#
_entry.id   1982c7f31c9651b4a564ca8a9c3cad51
#
_cell.length_a   1.000
_cell.length_b   1.000
_cell.length_c   1.000
_cell.angle_alpha   90.00
_cell.angle_beta   90.00
_cell.angle_gamma   90.00
#
_symmetry.space_group_name_H-M   'P 1'
#
loop_
_entity.id
_entity.type
_entity.pdbx_description
1 polymer ?
#
loop_
_entity_poly.entity_id
_entity_poly.type
_entity_poly.pdbx_seq_one_letter_code
_entity_poly.pdbx_strand_id
1 'polypeptide(L)'
;MNLIDIFRNNMIHSDSKSFGSLFEIIVASLCNFQESNDLGHDRVCSNNQNRIEVKACRAFKSNKKTGKKLVKWMLQENSHKSLVCDAEKSTAEWSSNICQIKPKYFDILYYAAVFYDRIYIFAISSDQIKMEKGYCKKQHRDGTMGQMYVGPKNIDYHIKNYLYKSLSYEQVIAILVANIV
;
A
#
# COMPACT_ATOMS: atom_id res chain seq x y z
N MET A 1 21.61 -11.05 9.96
CA MET A 1 20.33 -10.45 9.57
C MET A 1 19.34 -11.61 9.41
N ASN A 2 18.19 -11.57 10.08
CA ASN A 2 17.20 -12.64 9.98
C ASN A 2 16.38 -12.48 8.68
N LEU A 3 15.60 -13.52 8.30
CA LEU A 3 14.83 -13.54 7.07
C LEU A 3 13.83 -12.36 6.97
N ILE A 4 13.22 -11.99 8.09
CA ILE A 4 12.25 -10.89 8.16
C ILE A 4 12.93 -9.56 7.83
N ASP A 5 14.13 -9.33 8.38
CA ASP A 5 14.89 -8.10 8.10
C ASP A 5 15.32 -8.02 6.64
N ILE A 6 15.74 -9.15 6.05
CA ILE A 6 16.09 -9.25 4.63
C ILE A 6 14.86 -8.93 3.77
N PHE A 7 13.75 -9.59 4.03
CA PHE A 7 12.52 -9.40 3.27
C PHE A 7 12.01 -7.95 3.37
N ARG A 8 11.94 -7.40 4.59
CA ARG A 8 11.51 -6.03 4.83
C ARG A 8 12.41 -5.03 4.11
N ASN A 9 13.72 -5.18 4.22
CA ASN A 9 14.68 -4.31 3.55
C ASN A 9 14.52 -4.35 2.02
N ASN A 10 14.42 -5.54 1.42
CA ASN A 10 14.20 -5.69 0.00
C ASN A 10 12.87 -5.06 -0.45
N MET A 11 11.81 -5.25 0.32
CA MET A 11 10.50 -4.65 0.03
C MET A 11 10.54 -3.11 0.12
N ILE A 12 11.25 -2.54 1.10
CA ILE A 12 11.40 -1.08 1.26
C ILE A 12 12.13 -0.47 0.07
N HIS A 13 13.15 -1.15 -0.47
CA HIS A 13 14.01 -0.66 -1.51
C HIS A 13 13.62 -1.11 -2.93
N SER A 14 12.61 -1.99 -3.07
CA SER A 14 12.11 -2.38 -4.38
C SER A 14 11.54 -1.17 -5.13
N ASP A 15 11.63 -1.20 -6.45
CA ASP A 15 10.98 -0.23 -7.32
C ASP A 15 9.44 -0.32 -7.20
N SER A 16 8.74 0.68 -7.71
CA SER A 16 7.28 0.77 -7.55
C SER A 16 6.52 -0.36 -8.25
N LYS A 17 7.05 -0.88 -9.37
CA LYS A 17 6.42 -1.98 -10.12
C LYS A 17 6.55 -3.29 -9.35
N SER A 18 7.77 -3.65 -8.93
CA SER A 18 8.04 -4.85 -8.12
C SER A 18 7.27 -4.83 -6.80
N PHE A 19 7.18 -3.66 -6.16
CA PHE A 19 6.39 -3.48 -4.94
C PHE A 19 4.89 -3.68 -5.19
N GLY A 20 4.34 -3.15 -6.27
CA GLY A 20 2.94 -3.36 -6.66
C GLY A 20 2.65 -4.83 -6.90
N SER A 21 3.45 -5.50 -7.74
CA SER A 21 3.30 -6.92 -8.06
C SER A 21 3.37 -7.83 -6.83
N LEU A 22 4.22 -7.51 -5.85
CA LEU A 22 4.27 -8.23 -4.58
C LEU A 22 2.91 -8.20 -3.87
N PHE A 23 2.26 -7.03 -3.80
CA PHE A 23 0.95 -6.90 -3.15
C PHE A 23 -0.19 -7.54 -3.95
N GLU A 24 -0.11 -7.56 -5.27
CA GLU A 24 -1.04 -8.34 -6.09
C GLU A 24 -0.98 -9.83 -5.74
N ILE A 25 0.23 -10.41 -5.57
CA ILE A 25 0.41 -11.81 -5.15
C ILE A 25 -0.14 -12.03 -3.73
N ILE A 26 0.19 -11.15 -2.77
CA ILE A 26 -0.29 -11.27 -1.37
C ILE A 26 -1.82 -11.24 -1.33
N VAL A 27 -2.45 -10.28 -2.00
CA VAL A 27 -3.92 -10.14 -1.99
C VAL A 27 -4.58 -11.30 -2.73
N ALA A 28 -4.05 -11.72 -3.87
CA ALA A 28 -4.55 -12.88 -4.61
C ALA A 28 -4.53 -14.15 -3.75
N SER A 29 -3.42 -14.37 -3.04
CA SER A 29 -3.26 -15.53 -2.14
C SER A 29 -4.21 -15.51 -0.95
N LEU A 30 -4.46 -14.33 -0.37
CA LEU A 30 -5.40 -14.18 0.76
C LEU A 30 -6.86 -14.39 0.37
N CYS A 31 -7.22 -14.06 -0.86
CA CYS A 31 -8.60 -14.00 -1.33
C CYS A 31 -8.92 -15.08 -2.37
N ASN A 32 -7.94 -15.87 -2.79
CA ASN A 32 -8.05 -16.84 -3.89
C ASN A 32 -8.55 -16.20 -5.19
N PHE A 33 -7.98 -15.05 -5.55
CA PHE A 33 -8.29 -14.34 -6.79
C PHE A 33 -7.49 -14.89 -7.97
N GLN A 34 -8.09 -14.90 -9.15
CA GLN A 34 -7.45 -15.27 -10.41
C GLN A 34 -6.81 -14.07 -11.10
N GLU A 35 -5.84 -14.32 -11.95
CA GLU A 35 -5.27 -13.30 -12.82
C GLU A 35 -6.32 -12.77 -13.79
N SER A 36 -6.29 -11.47 -14.05
CA SER A 36 -7.11 -10.86 -15.08
C SER A 36 -6.37 -10.86 -16.41
N ASN A 37 -7.08 -11.19 -17.48
CA ASN A 37 -6.60 -11.00 -18.84
C ASN A 37 -6.97 -9.61 -19.40
N ASP A 38 -7.68 -8.79 -18.61
CA ASP A 38 -8.11 -7.45 -19.00
C ASP A 38 -7.07 -6.43 -18.54
N LEU A 39 -6.79 -5.43 -19.38
CA LEU A 39 -5.84 -4.34 -19.09
C LEU A 39 -6.38 -3.30 -18.07
N GLY A 40 -7.62 -3.44 -17.64
CA GLY A 40 -8.31 -2.46 -16.79
C GLY A 40 -8.20 -2.70 -15.28
N HIS A 41 -7.86 -3.91 -14.85
CA HIS A 41 -7.79 -4.30 -13.43
C HIS A 41 -6.82 -5.47 -13.24
N ASP A 42 -6.33 -5.66 -12.00
CA ASP A 42 -5.24 -6.59 -11.70
C ASP A 42 -5.73 -8.03 -11.54
N ARG A 43 -6.91 -8.25 -10.97
CA ARG A 43 -7.42 -9.59 -10.59
C ARG A 43 -8.94 -9.68 -10.78
N VAL A 44 -9.45 -10.92 -10.80
CA VAL A 44 -10.90 -11.22 -10.83
C VAL A 44 -11.25 -12.18 -9.70
N CYS A 45 -12.34 -11.90 -9.00
CA CYS A 45 -12.90 -12.79 -8.00
C CYS A 45 -13.63 -13.95 -8.67
N SER A 46 -13.22 -15.19 -8.42
CA SER A 46 -13.79 -16.39 -9.05
C SER A 46 -15.28 -16.58 -8.73
N ASN A 47 -15.72 -16.18 -7.53
CA ASN A 47 -17.08 -16.44 -7.05
C ASN A 47 -18.14 -15.51 -7.63
N ASN A 48 -17.81 -14.23 -7.85
CA ASN A 48 -18.79 -13.21 -8.24
C ASN A 48 -18.34 -12.34 -9.42
N GLN A 49 -17.21 -12.68 -10.03
CA GLN A 49 -16.63 -11.98 -11.18
C GLN A 49 -16.31 -10.48 -10.92
N ASN A 50 -16.21 -10.07 -9.66
CA ASN A 50 -15.80 -8.72 -9.34
C ASN A 50 -14.39 -8.44 -9.86
N ARG A 51 -14.23 -7.30 -10.51
CA ARG A 51 -12.95 -6.77 -10.98
C ARG A 51 -12.21 -6.15 -9.80
N ILE A 52 -10.99 -6.59 -9.58
CA ILE A 52 -10.18 -6.23 -8.41
C ILE A 52 -8.97 -5.42 -8.86
N GLU A 53 -8.81 -4.26 -8.27
CA GLU A 53 -7.59 -3.44 -8.39
C GLU A 53 -6.79 -3.56 -7.09
N VAL A 54 -5.47 -3.69 -7.19
CA VAL A 54 -4.57 -3.77 -6.03
C VAL A 54 -3.58 -2.61 -6.05
N LYS A 55 -3.44 -1.93 -4.94
CA LYS A 55 -2.48 -0.84 -4.76
C LYS A 55 -1.76 -0.99 -3.43
N ALA A 56 -0.56 -0.44 -3.32
CA ALA A 56 0.16 -0.41 -2.06
C ALA A 56 0.94 0.89 -1.88
N CYS A 57 1.11 1.29 -0.63
CA CYS A 57 1.92 2.43 -0.27
C CYS A 57 2.80 2.13 0.96
N ARG A 58 3.92 2.82 1.05
CA ARG A 58 4.86 2.73 2.18
C ARG A 58 4.67 3.94 3.08
N ALA A 59 4.48 3.72 4.37
CA ALA A 59 4.39 4.77 5.38
C ALA A 59 5.78 5.30 5.76
N PHE A 60 6.43 6.03 4.83
CA PHE A 60 7.75 6.61 5.11
C PHE A 60 7.65 7.81 6.02
N LYS A 61 8.52 7.86 7.05
CA LYS A 61 8.67 9.05 7.91
C LYS A 61 8.98 10.27 7.05
N SER A 62 8.27 11.36 7.31
CA SER A 62 8.49 12.62 6.60
C SER A 62 9.83 13.21 7.01
N ASN A 63 10.74 13.31 6.05
CA ASN A 63 12.08 13.89 6.26
C ASN A 63 12.13 15.33 5.76
N LYS A 64 11.30 16.20 6.35
CA LYS A 64 11.34 17.65 6.08
C LYS A 64 12.59 18.28 6.72
N LYS A 65 13.78 17.89 6.25
CA LYS A 65 15.04 18.49 6.67
C LYS A 65 15.49 19.48 5.59
N THR A 66 15.92 20.67 6.00
CA THR A 66 16.41 21.72 5.13
C THR A 66 17.79 22.19 5.55
N GLY A 67 18.55 22.76 4.62
CA GLY A 67 19.86 23.35 4.89
C GLY A 67 20.85 22.37 5.50
N LYS A 68 21.61 22.82 6.50
CA LYS A 68 22.68 22.03 7.17
C LYS A 68 22.17 20.72 7.78
N LYS A 69 20.90 20.67 8.23
CA LYS A 69 20.30 19.46 8.80
C LYS A 69 20.08 18.40 7.73
N LEU A 70 19.71 18.80 6.50
CA LEU A 70 19.56 17.89 5.36
C LEU A 70 20.93 17.30 4.97
N VAL A 71 21.97 18.15 4.84
CA VAL A 71 23.31 17.69 4.49
C VAL A 71 23.85 16.70 5.53
N LYS A 72 23.76 17.04 6.83
CA LYS A 72 24.16 16.14 7.91
C LYS A 72 23.43 14.80 7.86
N TRP A 73 22.13 14.81 7.57
CA TRP A 73 21.33 13.60 7.45
C TRP A 73 21.75 12.76 6.23
N MET A 74 22.05 13.39 5.09
CA MET A 74 22.50 12.68 3.88
C MET A 74 23.88 12.01 4.05
N LEU A 75 24.73 12.53 4.94
CA LEU A 75 26.04 11.97 5.23
C LEU A 75 26.01 10.87 6.31
N GLN A 76 24.86 10.57 6.89
CA GLN A 76 24.72 9.48 7.87
C GLN A 76 24.44 8.15 7.16
N GLU A 77 25.05 7.06 7.62
CA GLU A 77 24.81 5.70 7.08
C GLU A 77 23.33 5.27 7.10
N ASN A 78 22.54 5.83 8.00
CA ASN A 78 21.10 5.59 8.14
C ASN A 78 20.24 6.65 7.40
N SER A 79 20.75 7.23 6.32
CA SER A 79 20.01 8.22 5.52
C SER A 79 18.83 7.65 4.75
N HIS A 80 18.59 6.33 4.85
CA HIS A 80 17.51 5.65 4.13
C HIS A 80 16.13 6.10 4.61
N LYS A 81 15.18 6.08 3.70
CA LYS A 81 13.76 6.27 4.03
C LYS A 81 13.36 5.20 5.04
N SER A 82 12.98 5.61 6.24
CA SER A 82 12.53 4.68 7.28
C SER A 82 11.01 4.63 7.32
N LEU A 83 10.45 3.43 7.46
CA LEU A 83 9.03 3.25 7.70
C LEU A 83 8.67 3.71 9.13
N VAL A 84 7.46 4.19 9.28
CA VAL A 84 6.82 4.46 10.59
C VAL A 84 6.48 3.13 11.24
N CYS A 85 6.68 3.00 12.56
CA CYS A 85 6.17 1.86 13.33
C CYS A 85 4.65 1.96 13.50
N ASP A 86 3.97 0.82 13.60
CA ASP A 86 2.53 0.79 13.79
C ASP A 86 2.07 1.58 15.02
N ALA A 87 2.80 1.49 16.13
CA ALA A 87 2.51 2.26 17.34
C ALA A 87 2.53 3.79 17.14
N GLU A 88 3.24 4.27 16.11
CA GLU A 88 3.38 5.70 15.80
C GLU A 88 2.49 6.15 14.62
N LYS A 89 1.66 5.26 14.05
CA LYS A 89 0.93 5.50 12.78
C LYS A 89 0.05 6.74 12.76
N SER A 90 -0.54 7.09 13.91
CA SER A 90 -1.45 8.24 14.03
C SER A 90 -0.76 9.50 14.58
N THR A 91 0.50 9.40 15.03
CA THR A 91 1.24 10.51 15.68
C THR A 91 2.47 10.94 14.90
N ALA A 92 3.17 10.02 14.23
CA ALA A 92 4.32 10.37 13.42
C ALA A 92 3.94 11.16 12.16
N GLU A 93 4.82 12.05 11.71
CA GLU A 93 4.66 12.70 10.41
C GLU A 93 5.02 11.75 9.27
N TRP A 94 4.04 11.35 8.50
CA TRP A 94 4.19 10.59 7.26
C TRP A 94 3.02 10.88 6.32
N SER A 95 3.18 10.55 5.05
CA SER A 95 2.09 10.63 4.09
C SER A 95 2.36 9.68 2.93
N SER A 96 1.30 9.10 2.44
CA SER A 96 1.32 8.29 1.23
C SER A 96 0.13 8.63 0.36
N ASN A 97 0.34 8.54 -0.96
CA ASN A 97 -0.73 8.62 -1.93
C ASN A 97 -0.84 7.29 -2.66
N ILE A 98 -2.03 6.76 -2.70
CA ILE A 98 -2.40 5.67 -3.57
C ILE A 98 -2.82 6.30 -4.89
N CYS A 99 -2.00 6.10 -5.91
CA CYS A 99 -2.10 6.78 -7.19
C CYS A 99 -2.76 5.90 -8.26
N GLN A 100 -3.13 6.52 -9.39
CA GLN A 100 -3.67 5.85 -10.57
C GLN A 100 -4.96 5.06 -10.32
N ILE A 101 -5.81 5.58 -9.42
CA ILE A 101 -7.10 4.97 -9.12
C ILE A 101 -8.09 5.32 -10.23
N LYS A 102 -8.64 4.30 -10.89
CA LYS A 102 -9.59 4.43 -12.01
C LYS A 102 -10.90 3.69 -11.70
N PRO A 103 -11.81 4.25 -10.88
CA PRO A 103 -12.97 3.52 -10.32
C PRO A 103 -13.93 2.92 -11.35
N LYS A 104 -13.87 3.31 -12.62
CA LYS A 104 -14.68 2.73 -13.69
C LYS A 104 -14.19 1.36 -14.17
N TYR A 105 -12.96 0.97 -13.85
CA TYR A 105 -12.35 -0.27 -14.33
C TYR A 105 -12.32 -1.39 -13.30
N PHE A 106 -12.67 -1.12 -12.04
CA PHE A 106 -12.74 -2.13 -10.99
C PHE A 106 -14.02 -1.97 -10.15
N ASP A 107 -14.38 -3.03 -9.44
CA ASP A 107 -15.52 -3.04 -8.52
C ASP A 107 -15.03 -2.88 -7.08
N ILE A 108 -13.88 -3.48 -6.73
CA ILE A 108 -13.25 -3.39 -5.41
C ILE A 108 -11.77 -3.01 -5.55
N LEU A 109 -11.34 -2.02 -4.78
CA LEU A 109 -9.94 -1.69 -4.58
C LEU A 109 -9.45 -2.34 -3.28
N TYR A 110 -8.45 -3.22 -3.39
CA TYR A 110 -7.61 -3.61 -2.26
C TYR A 110 -6.40 -2.69 -2.22
N TYR A 111 -6.13 -2.11 -1.05
CA TYR A 111 -4.96 -1.26 -0.90
C TYR A 111 -4.23 -1.56 0.41
N ALA A 112 -2.90 -1.50 0.37
CA ALA A 112 -2.08 -1.78 1.52
C ALA A 112 -1.34 -0.53 2.00
N ALA A 113 -1.24 -0.38 3.33
CA ALA A 113 -0.34 0.55 3.99
C ALA A 113 0.73 -0.24 4.75
N VAL A 114 2.00 -0.04 4.37
CA VAL A 114 3.14 -0.79 4.88
C VAL A 114 3.88 0.03 5.91
N PHE A 115 3.89 -0.46 7.14
CA PHE A 115 4.62 0.05 8.29
C PHE A 115 5.87 -0.79 8.57
N TYR A 116 6.73 -0.34 9.47
CA TYR A 116 7.97 -1.03 9.81
C TYR A 116 7.75 -2.45 10.36
N ASP A 117 6.69 -2.66 11.14
CA ASP A 117 6.37 -3.87 11.89
C ASP A 117 5.00 -4.46 11.55
N ARG A 118 4.22 -3.80 10.66
CA ARG A 118 2.84 -4.18 10.34
C ARG A 118 2.46 -3.81 8.91
N ILE A 119 1.62 -4.63 8.31
CA ILE A 119 1.01 -4.35 7.02
C ILE A 119 -0.51 -4.41 7.19
N TYR A 120 -1.18 -3.32 6.85
CA TYR A 120 -2.64 -3.26 6.79
C TYR A 120 -3.10 -3.40 5.34
N ILE A 121 -4.05 -4.29 5.12
CA ILE A 121 -4.74 -4.45 3.84
C ILE A 121 -6.18 -4.02 4.05
N PHE A 122 -6.65 -3.14 3.20
CA PHE A 122 -7.99 -2.56 3.20
C PHE A 122 -8.73 -2.98 1.95
N ALA A 123 -10.07 -3.00 2.01
CA ALA A 123 -10.94 -3.22 0.85
C ALA A 123 -12.03 -2.15 0.82
N ILE A 124 -12.21 -1.51 -0.33
CA ILE A 124 -13.21 -0.47 -0.53
C ILE A 124 -13.85 -0.63 -1.92
N SER A 125 -15.17 -0.48 -2.03
CA SER A 125 -15.84 -0.52 -3.33
C SER A 125 -15.55 0.73 -4.17
N SER A 126 -15.64 0.60 -5.49
CA SER A 126 -15.41 1.71 -6.42
C SER A 126 -16.39 2.88 -6.20
N ASP A 127 -17.58 2.61 -5.69
CA ASP A 127 -18.56 3.66 -5.38
C ASP A 127 -18.29 4.35 -4.06
N GLN A 128 -17.88 3.61 -3.04
CA GLN A 128 -17.46 4.20 -1.76
C GLN A 128 -16.24 5.11 -1.91
N ILE A 129 -15.24 4.70 -2.72
CA ILE A 129 -14.01 5.49 -2.88
C ILE A 129 -14.29 6.85 -3.52
N LYS A 130 -15.29 6.95 -4.41
CA LYS A 130 -15.68 8.22 -5.04
C LYS A 130 -16.18 9.26 -4.03
N MET A 131 -16.69 8.79 -2.89
CA MET A 131 -17.23 9.63 -1.80
C MET A 131 -16.24 9.83 -0.66
N GLU A 132 -15.08 9.13 -0.70
CA GLU A 132 -14.07 9.19 0.35
C GLU A 132 -13.39 10.56 0.41
N LYS A 133 -13.32 11.16 1.61
CA LYS A 133 -12.74 12.50 1.83
C LYS A 133 -11.26 12.61 1.43
N GLY A 134 -10.52 11.51 1.52
CA GLY A 134 -9.12 11.43 1.10
C GLY A 134 -8.93 11.27 -0.42
N TYR A 135 -10.00 11.06 -1.18
CA TYR A 135 -9.96 10.82 -2.60
C TYR A 135 -10.01 12.11 -3.42
N CYS A 136 -9.11 12.23 -4.39
CA CYS A 136 -9.09 13.30 -5.40
C CYS A 136 -9.20 12.69 -6.80
N LYS A 137 -10.16 13.14 -7.59
CA LYS A 137 -10.38 12.65 -8.97
C LYS A 137 -9.26 13.05 -9.95
N LYS A 138 -8.45 14.05 -9.58
CA LYS A 138 -7.43 14.64 -10.46
C LYS A 138 -6.04 14.40 -9.91
N GLN A 139 -5.46 13.25 -10.21
CA GLN A 139 -4.03 13.01 -9.94
C GLN A 139 -3.15 13.82 -10.91
N HIS A 140 -3.57 13.90 -12.17
CA HIS A 140 -2.94 14.68 -13.23
C HIS A 140 -3.93 15.72 -13.79
N ARG A 141 -3.42 16.69 -14.56
CA ARG A 141 -4.22 17.77 -15.14
C ARG A 141 -5.34 17.30 -16.07
N ASP A 142 -5.18 16.12 -16.68
CA ASP A 142 -6.15 15.51 -17.59
C ASP A 142 -7.38 14.91 -16.88
N GLY A 143 -7.32 14.74 -15.56
CA GLY A 143 -8.44 14.23 -14.75
C GLY A 143 -8.83 12.77 -15.00
N THR A 144 -8.01 11.99 -15.71
CA THR A 144 -8.30 10.59 -16.07
C THR A 144 -8.06 9.63 -14.92
N MET A 145 -7.22 9.99 -13.97
CA MET A 145 -6.80 9.16 -12.84
C MET A 145 -7.01 9.89 -11.52
N GLY A 146 -7.50 9.15 -10.52
CA GLY A 146 -7.60 9.63 -9.15
C GLY A 146 -6.43 9.21 -8.28
N GLN A 147 -6.40 9.79 -7.09
CA GLN A 147 -5.49 9.39 -6.00
C GLN A 147 -6.22 9.46 -4.67
N MET A 148 -5.79 8.65 -3.72
CA MET A 148 -6.29 8.68 -2.36
C MET A 148 -5.14 8.90 -1.38
N TYR A 149 -5.30 9.88 -0.52
CA TYR A 149 -4.35 10.18 0.55
C TYR A 149 -4.54 9.23 1.72
N VAL A 150 -3.45 8.65 2.22
CA VAL A 150 -3.39 7.88 3.46
C VAL A 150 -2.28 8.46 4.35
N GLY A 151 -2.61 8.77 5.59
CA GLY A 151 -1.66 9.40 6.51
C GLY A 151 -2.17 9.38 7.96
N PRO A 152 -1.42 9.98 8.92
CA PRO A 152 -1.73 9.90 10.34
C PRO A 152 -3.12 10.45 10.71
N LYS A 153 -3.64 11.38 9.91
CA LYS A 153 -4.95 12.00 10.17
C LYS A 153 -6.14 11.13 9.82
N ASN A 154 -5.96 10.10 8.99
CA ASN A 154 -7.06 9.24 8.52
C ASN A 154 -6.79 7.74 8.59
N ILE A 155 -5.60 7.30 8.99
CA ILE A 155 -5.28 5.87 9.06
C ILE A 155 -6.23 5.10 10.01
N ASP A 156 -6.55 5.66 11.16
CA ASP A 156 -7.47 5.02 12.11
C ASP A 156 -8.91 4.94 11.56
N TYR A 157 -9.32 5.92 10.76
CA TYR A 157 -10.58 5.88 10.03
C TYR A 157 -10.58 4.74 8.99
N HIS A 158 -9.48 4.58 8.22
CA HIS A 158 -9.36 3.47 7.27
C HIS A 158 -9.35 2.12 7.99
N ILE A 159 -8.66 1.99 9.12
CA ILE A 159 -8.66 0.77 9.93
C ILE A 159 -10.07 0.44 10.42
N LYS A 160 -10.81 1.43 10.91
CA LYS A 160 -12.17 1.22 11.43
C LYS A 160 -13.17 0.80 10.35
N ASN A 161 -13.07 1.37 9.14
CA ASN A 161 -14.13 1.26 8.14
C ASN A 161 -13.81 0.29 6.99
N TYR A 162 -12.53 0.07 6.69
CA TYR A 162 -12.12 -0.66 5.47
C TYR A 162 -11.11 -1.77 5.72
N LEU A 163 -10.69 -2.03 6.98
CA LEU A 163 -9.70 -3.06 7.27
C LEU A 163 -10.20 -4.44 6.84
N TYR A 164 -9.50 -5.01 5.86
CA TYR A 164 -9.68 -6.40 5.45
C TYR A 164 -8.81 -7.34 6.27
N LYS A 165 -7.50 -7.03 6.39
CA LYS A 165 -6.53 -7.85 7.11
C LYS A 165 -5.40 -7.00 7.69
N SER A 166 -4.92 -7.41 8.88
CA SER A 166 -3.68 -6.90 9.47
C SER A 166 -2.68 -8.07 9.56
N LEU A 167 -1.47 -7.88 9.01
CA LEU A 167 -0.46 -8.92 8.87
C LEU A 167 0.85 -8.51 9.52
N SER A 168 1.51 -9.45 10.21
CA SER A 168 2.93 -9.34 10.53
C SER A 168 3.77 -9.74 9.31
N TYR A 169 5.07 -9.43 9.33
CA TYR A 169 5.99 -9.84 8.25
C TYR A 169 6.15 -11.36 8.17
N GLU A 170 6.11 -12.07 9.30
CA GLU A 170 6.13 -13.53 9.37
C GLU A 170 4.93 -14.13 8.62
N GLN A 171 3.74 -13.57 8.83
CA GLN A 171 2.53 -14.00 8.16
C GLN A 171 2.61 -13.76 6.64
N VAL A 172 3.16 -12.61 6.22
CA VAL A 172 3.35 -12.32 4.80
C VAL A 172 4.34 -13.29 4.16
N ILE A 173 5.47 -13.56 4.81
CA ILE A 173 6.45 -14.54 4.33
C ILE A 173 5.82 -15.93 4.21
N ALA A 174 5.04 -16.35 5.22
CA ALA A 174 4.35 -17.64 5.19
C ALA A 174 3.37 -17.74 4.01
N ILE A 175 2.58 -16.70 3.74
CA ILE A 175 1.69 -16.61 2.58
C ILE A 175 2.47 -16.76 1.27
N LEU A 176 3.58 -16.03 1.12
CA LEU A 176 4.37 -16.06 -0.11
C LEU A 176 5.06 -17.41 -0.33
N VAL A 177 5.62 -18.01 0.73
CA VAL A 177 6.26 -19.34 0.64
C VAL A 177 5.26 -20.41 0.26
N ALA A 178 4.04 -20.38 0.79
CA ALA A 178 2.98 -21.33 0.43
C ALA A 178 2.57 -21.25 -1.05
N ASN A 179 2.89 -20.18 -1.76
CA ASN A 179 2.58 -20.01 -3.19
C ASN A 179 3.76 -20.32 -4.13
N ILE A 180 4.94 -20.61 -3.59
CA ILE A 180 6.13 -20.98 -4.37
C ILE A 180 6.29 -22.51 -4.46
N VAL A 181 5.69 -23.23 -3.53
CA VAL A 181 5.67 -24.70 -3.45
C VAL A 181 4.44 -25.24 -4.14
#